data_d004cb8892192f7bf526c2f8ffd33f5e
#
_entry.id   d004cb8892192f7bf526c2f8ffd33f5e
#
_cell.length_a   1.000
_cell.length_b   1.000
_cell.length_c   1.000
_cell.angle_alpha   90.00
_cell.angle_beta   90.00
_cell.angle_gamma   90.00
#
_symmetry.space_group_name_H-M   'P 1'
#
loop_
_entity.id
_entity.type
_entity.pdbx_description
1 polymer ?
#
loop_
_entity_poly.entity_id
_entity_poly.type
_entity_poly.pdbx_seq_one_letter_code
_entity_poly.pdbx_strand_id
1 'polypeptide(L)'
;MLIVFDTSHRHLLADLTGLLPHTHKESKLDTKKKTAGYNLLLNDLADLHSCNVIFFLEARKRGQDLYLWLARPPNGPTLKFHVNNLHTMGELNAGFSGNCLKGGRGVVVFDRSFDEQGPVMSQPGNEYRGLIREMLRGVFSVPKRGVKGMKPFIDRIIGVFGVDGKIWIRVYEIRESEGGGKKKSEDGEETVKPVPKGKDGLPELSLVEVGPRFVLTPIVILEGSFGGPVIYENKEYVSPNQVRHDIRISKAARHAKRRDVQTDRFAKRTNLGLGEGQRKPDALDNRQLFA
;
A
#
# COMPACT_ATOMS: atom_id res chain seq x y z
N MET A 1 -10.46 12.19 -5.94
CA MET A 1 -10.67 12.53 -4.53
C MET A 1 -9.89 11.55 -3.67
N LEU A 2 -9.18 12.03 -2.66
CA LEU A 2 -8.33 11.22 -1.78
C LEU A 2 -8.81 11.40 -0.33
N ILE A 3 -9.13 10.30 0.37
CA ILE A 3 -9.65 10.33 1.74
C ILE A 3 -8.91 9.30 2.61
N VAL A 4 -8.46 9.72 3.81
CA VAL A 4 -7.75 8.86 4.79
C VAL A 4 -8.25 9.14 6.20
N PHE A 5 -8.40 8.08 7.00
CA PHE A 5 -8.89 8.15 8.38
C PHE A 5 -7.80 8.12 9.46
N ASP A 6 -6.58 7.69 9.16
CA ASP A 6 -5.54 7.50 10.17
C ASP A 6 -4.33 8.43 9.97
N THR A 7 -3.66 8.74 11.08
CA THR A 7 -2.50 9.64 11.11
C THR A 7 -1.28 9.03 10.43
N SER A 8 -1.07 7.73 10.57
CA SER A 8 0.12 7.03 10.04
C SER A 8 0.18 6.98 8.51
N HIS A 9 -0.99 7.06 7.83
CA HIS A 9 -1.06 7.01 6.37
C HIS A 9 -1.27 8.39 5.72
N ARG A 10 -1.24 9.47 6.53
CA ARG A 10 -1.36 10.86 6.02
C ARG A 10 -0.18 11.25 5.14
N HIS A 11 0.99 10.70 5.39
CA HIS A 11 2.17 10.93 4.57
C HIS A 11 1.98 10.38 3.16
N LEU A 12 1.47 9.15 3.01
CA LEU A 12 1.12 8.60 1.69
C LEU A 12 0.12 9.50 0.95
N LEU A 13 -0.90 9.99 1.66
CA LEU A 13 -1.88 10.90 1.06
C LEU A 13 -1.24 12.22 0.62
N ALA A 14 -0.33 12.77 1.42
CA ALA A 14 0.39 13.99 1.09
C ALA A 14 1.29 13.79 -0.13
N ASP A 15 2.00 12.65 -0.18
CA ASP A 15 2.87 12.27 -1.29
C ASP A 15 2.08 12.12 -2.60
N LEU A 16 0.94 11.39 -2.56
CA LEU A 16 0.06 11.24 -3.71
C LEU A 16 -0.55 12.57 -4.17
N THR A 17 -0.92 13.45 -3.23
CA THR A 17 -1.43 14.78 -3.56
C THR A 17 -0.34 15.63 -4.22
N GLY A 18 0.90 15.53 -3.77
CA GLY A 18 2.04 16.21 -4.38
C GLY A 18 2.36 15.69 -5.79
N LEU A 19 2.18 14.37 -6.01
CA LEU A 19 2.41 13.74 -7.30
C LEU A 19 1.31 14.05 -8.33
N LEU A 20 0.07 14.17 -7.88
CA LEU A 20 -1.11 14.25 -8.74
C LEU A 20 -1.77 15.64 -8.60
N PRO A 21 -1.35 16.62 -9.39
CA PRO A 21 -1.82 18.02 -9.25
C PRO A 21 -3.32 18.19 -9.58
N HIS A 22 -3.95 17.20 -10.17
CA HIS A 22 -5.38 17.20 -10.51
C HIS A 22 -6.26 16.56 -9.41
N THR A 23 -5.70 16.28 -8.23
CA THR A 23 -6.46 15.66 -7.15
C THR A 23 -7.06 16.68 -6.19
N HIS A 24 -8.29 16.41 -5.75
CA HIS A 24 -8.88 17.08 -4.59
C HIS A 24 -8.67 16.19 -3.36
N LYS A 25 -8.08 16.77 -2.31
CA LYS A 25 -7.77 16.07 -1.06
C LYS A 25 -8.83 16.35 -0.02
N GLU A 26 -9.48 15.30 0.45
CA GLU A 26 -10.35 15.36 1.62
C GLU A 26 -9.71 14.58 2.77
N SER A 27 -9.54 15.21 3.93
CA SER A 27 -8.80 14.61 5.05
C SER A 27 -9.70 14.04 6.15
N LYS A 28 -10.97 14.41 6.15
CA LYS A 28 -11.94 13.99 7.18
C LYS A 28 -13.25 13.61 6.53
N LEU A 29 -13.72 12.41 6.83
CA LEU A 29 -15.08 11.98 6.52
C LEU A 29 -15.92 12.10 7.79
N ASP A 30 -17.09 12.71 7.69
CA ASP A 30 -17.99 12.85 8.83
C ASP A 30 -18.74 11.52 9.07
N THR A 31 -18.17 10.69 9.95
CA THR A 31 -18.68 9.35 10.24
C THR A 31 -19.82 9.33 11.26
N LYS A 32 -20.23 10.49 11.77
CA LYS A 32 -21.28 10.60 12.81
C LYS A 32 -22.66 10.20 12.33
N LYS A 33 -22.92 10.27 11.03
CA LYS A 33 -24.16 9.78 10.42
C LYS A 33 -24.05 8.27 10.14
N LYS A 34 -24.17 7.46 11.17
CA LYS A 34 -24.10 5.98 11.10
C LYS A 34 -25.19 5.33 10.24
N THR A 35 -26.17 6.07 9.77
CA THR A 35 -27.36 5.56 9.06
C THR A 35 -27.20 5.50 7.55
N ALA A 36 -26.35 6.32 6.96
CA ALA A 36 -26.02 6.23 5.54
C ALA A 36 -24.66 5.55 5.40
N GLY A 37 -24.60 4.44 4.66
CA GLY A 37 -23.34 3.77 4.39
C GLY A 37 -22.33 4.74 3.75
N TYR A 38 -21.01 4.48 3.93
CA TYR A 38 -19.94 5.27 3.32
C TYR A 38 -20.13 5.49 1.82
N ASN A 39 -20.85 4.62 1.16
CA ASN A 39 -21.09 4.60 -0.28
C ASN A 39 -21.74 5.90 -0.76
N LEU A 40 -22.83 6.30 -0.13
CA LEU A 40 -23.55 7.51 -0.50
C LEU A 40 -22.71 8.75 -0.22
N LEU A 41 -22.10 8.83 0.95
CA LEU A 41 -21.25 9.97 1.31
C LEU A 41 -20.08 10.16 0.37
N LEU A 42 -19.43 9.08 -0.08
CA LEU A 42 -18.31 9.15 -0.99
C LEU A 42 -18.72 9.59 -2.39
N ASN A 43 -19.87 9.12 -2.85
CA ASN A 43 -20.44 9.54 -4.14
C ASN A 43 -20.90 11.01 -4.10
N ASP A 44 -21.60 11.44 -3.03
CA ASP A 44 -22.03 12.83 -2.86
C ASP A 44 -20.85 13.80 -2.81
N LEU A 45 -19.75 13.41 -2.12
CA LEU A 45 -18.53 14.20 -2.10
C LEU A 45 -17.83 14.25 -3.47
N ALA A 46 -17.87 13.17 -4.24
CA ALA A 46 -17.32 13.17 -5.59
C ALA A 46 -18.10 14.08 -6.53
N ASP A 47 -19.42 14.08 -6.43
CA ASP A 47 -20.29 14.97 -7.21
C ASP A 47 -20.07 16.43 -6.81
N LEU A 48 -19.99 16.72 -5.50
CA LEU A 48 -19.74 18.07 -4.98
C LEU A 48 -18.43 18.67 -5.53
N HIS A 49 -17.40 17.85 -5.66
CA HIS A 49 -16.09 18.26 -6.17
C HIS A 49 -15.89 17.95 -7.66
N SER A 50 -16.92 17.50 -8.36
CA SER A 50 -16.87 17.11 -9.78
C SER A 50 -15.72 16.14 -10.09
N CYS A 51 -15.55 15.14 -9.22
CA CYS A 51 -14.48 14.15 -9.32
C CYS A 51 -14.96 12.89 -10.03
N ASN A 52 -14.27 12.47 -11.09
CA ASN A 52 -14.60 11.28 -11.88
C ASN A 52 -14.09 9.97 -11.25
N VAL A 53 -13.16 10.05 -10.31
CA VAL A 53 -12.56 8.88 -9.64
C VAL A 53 -12.38 9.17 -8.17
N ILE A 54 -12.75 8.20 -7.34
CA ILE A 54 -12.54 8.23 -5.89
C ILE A 54 -11.40 7.28 -5.55
N PHE A 55 -10.37 7.80 -4.89
CA PHE A 55 -9.27 7.04 -4.33
C PHE A 55 -9.37 7.13 -2.80
N PHE A 56 -9.91 6.10 -2.18
CA PHE A 56 -10.23 6.08 -0.76
C PHE A 56 -9.31 5.12 -0.01
N LEU A 57 -8.56 5.64 0.96
CA LEU A 57 -7.71 4.87 1.85
C LEU A 57 -8.41 4.62 3.17
N GLU A 58 -8.68 3.36 3.47
CA GLU A 58 -9.31 2.90 4.69
C GLU A 58 -8.28 2.22 5.59
N ALA A 59 -7.96 2.83 6.72
CA ALA A 59 -7.10 2.23 7.74
C ALA A 59 -7.96 1.53 8.80
N ARG A 60 -7.64 0.25 9.06
CA ARG A 60 -8.30 -0.57 10.08
C ARG A 60 -7.32 -0.97 11.17
N LYS A 61 -7.84 -1.44 12.31
CA LYS A 61 -7.05 -1.93 13.44
C LYS A 61 -5.97 -0.93 13.90
N ARG A 62 -6.33 0.33 14.08
CA ARG A 62 -5.42 1.41 14.49
C ARG A 62 -4.23 1.57 13.51
N GLY A 63 -4.51 1.50 12.21
CA GLY A 63 -3.50 1.70 11.19
C GLY A 63 -2.66 0.46 10.82
N GLN A 64 -2.91 -0.71 11.41
CA GLN A 64 -2.17 -1.92 11.06
C GLN A 64 -2.53 -2.48 9.68
N ASP A 65 -3.79 -2.32 9.27
CA ASP A 65 -4.29 -2.82 8.00
C ASP A 65 -4.75 -1.63 7.15
N LEU A 66 -4.16 -1.47 5.99
CA LEU A 66 -4.51 -0.42 5.03
C LEU A 66 -5.18 -1.03 3.81
N TYR A 67 -6.35 -0.51 3.48
CA TYR A 67 -7.10 -0.88 2.28
C TYR A 67 -7.25 0.32 1.36
N LEU A 68 -7.07 0.08 0.08
CA LEU A 68 -7.35 1.04 -0.97
C LEU A 68 -8.64 0.66 -1.69
N TRP A 69 -9.55 1.61 -1.78
CA TRP A 69 -10.73 1.52 -2.61
C TRP A 69 -10.62 2.51 -3.76
N LEU A 70 -10.78 2.01 -4.94
CA LEU A 70 -10.74 2.81 -6.16
C LEU A 70 -12.08 2.67 -6.86
N ALA A 71 -12.85 3.74 -6.94
CA ALA A 71 -14.19 3.71 -7.51
C ALA A 71 -14.39 4.81 -8.54
N ARG A 72 -15.26 4.55 -9.51
CA ARG A 72 -15.73 5.53 -10.49
C ARG A 72 -17.21 5.87 -10.20
N PRO A 73 -17.50 7.02 -9.59
CA PRO A 73 -18.88 7.43 -9.35
C PRO A 73 -19.58 7.79 -10.68
N PRO A 74 -20.92 7.74 -10.75
CA PRO A 74 -21.82 7.14 -9.77
C PRO A 74 -22.00 5.62 -9.95
N ASN A 75 -21.75 5.07 -11.14
CA ASN A 75 -22.17 3.73 -11.52
C ASN A 75 -21.10 2.64 -11.32
N GLY A 76 -19.90 3.02 -10.90
CA GLY A 76 -18.80 2.07 -10.73
C GLY A 76 -17.91 1.90 -11.95
N PRO A 77 -17.04 0.93 -11.98
CA PRO A 77 -16.80 -0.13 -11.00
C PRO A 77 -16.01 0.31 -9.76
N THR A 78 -15.97 -0.55 -8.74
CA THR A 78 -15.16 -0.37 -7.54
C THR A 78 -14.17 -1.51 -7.37
N LEU A 79 -12.92 -1.16 -7.20
CA LEU A 79 -11.81 -2.07 -6.92
C LEU A 79 -11.39 -1.93 -5.47
N LYS A 80 -11.24 -3.03 -4.76
CA LYS A 80 -10.72 -3.06 -3.40
C LYS A 80 -9.39 -3.79 -3.35
N PHE A 81 -8.39 -3.15 -2.77
CA PHE A 81 -7.05 -3.69 -2.59
C PHE A 81 -6.64 -3.69 -1.13
N HIS A 82 -5.79 -4.63 -0.76
CA HIS A 82 -4.99 -4.55 0.45
C HIS A 82 -3.64 -3.93 0.12
N VAL A 83 -3.24 -2.91 0.87
CA VAL A 83 -1.97 -2.20 0.66
C VAL A 83 -0.91 -2.81 1.55
N ASN A 84 0.16 -3.27 0.95
CA ASN A 84 1.31 -3.86 1.62
C ASN A 84 2.59 -3.09 1.27
N ASN A 85 3.65 -3.27 2.05
CA ASN A 85 4.99 -2.76 1.77
C ASN A 85 4.99 -1.28 1.36
N LEU A 86 4.30 -0.48 2.16
CA LEU A 86 4.22 0.97 1.95
C LEU A 86 5.51 1.64 2.42
N HIS A 87 6.12 2.42 1.52
CA HIS A 87 7.18 3.36 1.85
C HIS A 87 6.83 4.72 1.28
N THR A 88 6.90 5.72 2.13
CA THR A 88 6.66 7.13 1.77
C THR A 88 7.88 7.75 1.10
N MET A 89 7.72 8.90 0.47
CA MET A 89 8.83 9.66 -0.12
C MET A 89 9.88 10.02 0.94
N GLY A 90 9.43 10.38 2.16
CA GLY A 90 10.33 10.71 3.26
C GLY A 90 11.19 9.54 3.73
N GLU A 91 10.67 8.32 3.67
CA GLU A 91 11.42 7.11 4.04
C GLU A 91 12.45 6.72 2.99
N LEU A 92 12.17 6.96 1.72
CA LEU A 92 13.10 6.65 0.62
C LEU A 92 14.26 7.62 0.55
N ASN A 93 14.10 8.82 1.08
CA ASN A 93 15.15 9.86 1.23
C ASN A 93 16.00 10.08 -0.04
N ALA A 94 15.39 9.95 -1.21
CA ALA A 94 16.08 9.98 -2.50
C ALA A 94 16.58 11.38 -2.91
N GLY A 95 16.24 12.42 -2.17
CA GLY A 95 16.51 13.81 -2.54
C GLY A 95 15.81 14.19 -3.87
N PHE A 96 15.18 15.36 -3.90
CA PHE A 96 14.53 15.83 -5.12
C PHE A 96 15.47 16.73 -5.91
N SER A 97 15.61 16.45 -7.20
CA SER A 97 16.33 17.30 -8.13
C SER A 97 15.32 18.15 -8.92
N GLY A 98 15.59 19.42 -9.07
CA GLY A 98 14.86 20.29 -10.00
C GLY A 98 13.37 20.50 -9.74
N ASN A 99 12.87 20.38 -8.50
CA ASN A 99 11.46 20.57 -8.19
C ASN A 99 10.52 19.58 -8.93
N CYS A 100 10.89 18.32 -9.04
CA CYS A 100 10.15 17.32 -9.84
C CYS A 100 8.67 17.16 -9.44
N LEU A 101 8.31 17.47 -8.19
CA LEU A 101 6.93 17.37 -7.72
C LEU A 101 6.05 18.55 -8.14
N LYS A 102 6.62 19.76 -8.30
CA LYS A 102 5.84 20.96 -8.55
C LYS A 102 5.51 21.13 -10.03
N GLY A 103 4.22 20.98 -10.36
CA GLY A 103 3.74 21.12 -11.73
C GLY A 103 4.25 20.05 -12.70
N GLY A 104 4.85 19.00 -12.19
CA GLY A 104 5.39 17.91 -13.00
C GLY A 104 4.31 17.03 -13.61
N ARG A 105 4.56 16.51 -14.79
CA ARG A 105 3.70 15.56 -15.48
C ARG A 105 4.33 14.18 -15.43
N GLY A 106 3.60 13.21 -14.85
CA GLY A 106 4.01 11.81 -14.86
C GLY A 106 3.45 11.05 -16.07
N VAL A 107 4.24 10.11 -16.57
CA VAL A 107 3.77 9.06 -17.50
C VAL A 107 3.58 7.78 -16.72
N VAL A 108 2.46 7.10 -16.97
CA VAL A 108 2.17 5.80 -16.38
C VAL A 108 2.62 4.71 -17.34
N VAL A 109 3.46 3.82 -16.86
CA VAL A 109 3.99 2.68 -17.61
C VAL A 109 3.51 1.40 -16.96
N PHE A 110 2.92 0.53 -17.75
CA PHE A 110 2.47 -0.79 -17.32
C PHE A 110 3.41 -1.87 -17.82
N ASP A 111 3.62 -2.87 -17.00
CA ASP A 111 4.37 -4.07 -17.36
C ASP A 111 3.57 -4.95 -18.35
N ARG A 112 4.27 -5.84 -19.04
CA ARG A 112 3.69 -6.81 -20.00
C ARG A 112 2.59 -7.69 -19.41
N SER A 113 2.53 -7.84 -18.08
CA SER A 113 1.47 -8.57 -17.38
C SER A 113 0.09 -7.91 -17.52
N PHE A 114 0.03 -6.66 -17.97
CA PHE A 114 -1.19 -5.90 -18.22
C PHE A 114 -1.49 -5.71 -19.71
N ASP A 115 -0.67 -6.25 -20.61
CA ASP A 115 -0.89 -6.14 -22.04
C ASP A 115 -1.97 -7.12 -22.49
N GLU A 116 -2.95 -6.65 -23.25
CA GLU A 116 -4.10 -7.44 -23.72
C GLU A 116 -3.69 -8.67 -24.54
N GLN A 117 -2.61 -8.55 -25.31
CA GLN A 117 -2.02 -9.64 -26.08
C GLN A 117 -0.90 -10.37 -25.34
N GLY A 118 -0.69 -10.03 -24.07
CA GLY A 118 0.37 -10.62 -23.26
C GLY A 118 0.05 -12.04 -22.79
N PRO A 119 1.08 -12.84 -22.47
CA PRO A 119 0.89 -14.24 -22.06
C PRO A 119 0.10 -14.40 -20.77
N VAL A 120 0.03 -13.37 -19.93
CA VAL A 120 -0.69 -13.39 -18.66
C VAL A 120 -2.17 -13.07 -18.84
N MET A 121 -2.50 -12.06 -19.66
CA MET A 121 -3.88 -11.68 -19.94
C MET A 121 -4.64 -12.71 -20.78
N SER A 122 -3.94 -13.45 -21.63
CA SER A 122 -4.54 -14.51 -22.47
C SER A 122 -4.99 -15.74 -21.66
N GLN A 123 -4.59 -15.85 -20.40
CA GLN A 123 -5.06 -16.92 -19.54
C GLN A 123 -6.46 -16.62 -19.01
N PRO A 124 -7.39 -17.59 -19.04
CA PRO A 124 -8.73 -17.41 -18.50
C PRO A 124 -8.68 -17.08 -17.02
N GLY A 125 -9.48 -16.11 -16.59
CA GLY A 125 -9.53 -15.63 -15.21
C GLY A 125 -8.63 -14.43 -14.89
N ASN A 126 -7.83 -13.94 -15.84
CA ASN A 126 -6.99 -12.74 -15.69
C ASN A 126 -7.60 -11.47 -16.31
N GLU A 127 -8.80 -11.54 -16.84
CA GLU A 127 -9.51 -10.44 -17.52
C GLU A 127 -9.66 -9.19 -16.62
N TYR A 128 -9.76 -9.40 -15.31
CA TYR A 128 -9.85 -8.32 -14.33
C TYR A 128 -8.63 -7.36 -14.35
N ARG A 129 -7.48 -7.80 -14.85
CA ARG A 129 -6.27 -6.97 -14.95
C ARG A 129 -6.43 -5.82 -15.92
N GLY A 130 -7.17 -6.01 -17.01
CA GLY A 130 -7.51 -4.95 -17.96
C GLY A 130 -8.29 -3.83 -17.30
N LEU A 131 -9.28 -4.17 -16.48
CA LEU A 131 -10.05 -3.20 -15.71
C LEU A 131 -9.18 -2.47 -14.70
N ILE A 132 -8.31 -3.18 -13.98
CA ILE A 132 -7.35 -2.57 -13.04
C ILE A 132 -6.43 -1.59 -13.76
N ARG A 133 -5.89 -1.96 -14.93
CA ARG A 133 -5.05 -1.11 -15.77
C ARG A 133 -5.74 0.21 -16.09
N GLU A 134 -6.98 0.15 -16.59
CA GLU A 134 -7.72 1.35 -16.99
C GLU A 134 -8.08 2.22 -15.79
N MET A 135 -8.41 1.64 -14.64
CA MET A 135 -8.71 2.38 -13.43
C MET A 135 -7.45 3.06 -12.86
N LEU A 136 -6.31 2.36 -12.79
CA LEU A 136 -5.03 2.95 -12.35
C LEU A 136 -4.54 4.01 -13.32
N ARG A 137 -4.69 3.78 -14.64
CA ARG A 137 -4.39 4.77 -15.66
C ARG A 137 -5.22 6.05 -15.45
N GLY A 138 -6.52 5.90 -15.16
CA GLY A 138 -7.41 7.03 -14.89
C GLY A 138 -7.00 7.86 -13.68
N VAL A 139 -6.39 7.23 -12.66
CA VAL A 139 -5.90 7.93 -11.45
C VAL A 139 -4.57 8.61 -11.68
N PHE A 140 -3.59 7.87 -12.21
CA PHE A 140 -2.19 8.32 -12.26
C PHE A 140 -1.85 9.15 -13.51
N SER A 141 -2.67 9.09 -14.56
CA SER A 141 -2.49 9.95 -15.74
C SER A 141 -2.95 11.36 -15.47
N VAL A 142 -2.06 12.31 -15.57
CA VAL A 142 -2.39 13.72 -15.41
C VAL A 142 -3.04 14.26 -16.69
N PRO A 143 -4.22 14.88 -16.62
CA PRO A 143 -4.91 15.45 -17.78
C PRO A 143 -4.06 16.48 -18.49
N LYS A 144 -4.13 16.49 -19.85
CA LYS A 144 -3.41 17.50 -20.66
C LYS A 144 -3.98 18.90 -20.49
N ARG A 145 -5.26 19.03 -20.12
CA ARG A 145 -5.99 20.29 -19.96
C ARG A 145 -6.58 20.40 -18.55
N GLY A 146 -6.82 21.59 -18.09
CA GLY A 146 -7.52 21.85 -16.81
C GLY A 146 -6.62 22.10 -15.60
N VAL A 147 -5.34 21.76 -15.66
CA VAL A 147 -4.39 22.07 -14.57
C VAL A 147 -3.48 23.21 -14.99
N LYS A 148 -3.54 24.34 -14.25
CA LYS A 148 -2.71 25.52 -14.50
C LYS A 148 -1.28 25.32 -13.96
N GLY A 149 -0.29 25.90 -14.64
CA GLY A 149 1.10 25.90 -14.17
C GLY A 149 1.84 24.60 -14.33
N MET A 150 1.39 23.71 -15.22
CA MET A 150 2.08 22.45 -15.51
C MET A 150 3.27 22.65 -16.45
N LYS A 151 4.35 21.93 -16.16
CA LYS A 151 5.52 21.86 -17.02
C LYS A 151 5.17 21.20 -18.37
N PRO A 152 5.77 21.66 -19.48
CA PRO A 152 5.51 21.10 -20.81
C PRO A 152 6.18 19.73 -21.03
N PHE A 153 7.18 19.38 -20.24
CA PHE A 153 7.94 18.14 -20.34
C PHE A 153 7.53 17.14 -19.25
N ILE A 154 7.91 15.89 -19.48
CA ILE A 154 7.67 14.77 -18.57
C ILE A 154 8.92 14.62 -17.70
N ASP A 155 8.74 14.67 -16.39
CA ASP A 155 9.81 14.58 -15.42
C ASP A 155 9.71 13.34 -14.51
N ARG A 156 8.62 12.56 -14.63
CA ARG A 156 8.37 11.40 -13.78
C ARG A 156 7.78 10.23 -14.55
N ILE A 157 8.12 9.05 -14.07
CA ILE A 157 7.53 7.78 -14.52
C ILE A 157 6.88 7.09 -13.33
N ILE A 158 5.61 6.71 -13.49
CA ILE A 158 4.89 5.89 -12.52
C ILE A 158 4.81 4.49 -13.12
N GLY A 159 5.62 3.58 -12.57
CA GLY A 159 5.66 2.19 -13.01
C GLY A 159 4.64 1.35 -12.25
N VAL A 160 3.87 0.56 -12.98
CA VAL A 160 2.89 -0.40 -12.47
C VAL A 160 3.31 -1.79 -12.94
N PHE A 161 3.73 -2.64 -12.01
CA PHE A 161 4.30 -3.96 -12.30
C PHE A 161 3.42 -5.05 -11.68
N GLY A 162 3.07 -6.06 -12.45
CA GLY A 162 2.30 -7.21 -11.98
C GLY A 162 3.20 -8.41 -11.67
N VAL A 163 3.46 -8.66 -10.39
CA VAL A 163 4.32 -9.76 -9.93
C VAL A 163 3.58 -10.58 -8.88
N ASP A 164 3.56 -11.90 -9.02
CA ASP A 164 2.97 -12.85 -8.05
C ASP A 164 1.50 -12.51 -7.67
N GLY A 165 0.67 -12.16 -8.65
CA GLY A 165 -0.72 -11.78 -8.39
C GLY A 165 -0.91 -10.45 -7.67
N LYS A 166 0.18 -9.71 -7.39
CA LYS A 166 0.20 -8.41 -6.73
C LYS A 166 0.63 -7.33 -7.71
N ILE A 167 0.25 -6.11 -7.42
CA ILE A 167 0.54 -4.94 -8.24
C ILE A 167 1.49 -4.03 -7.48
N TRP A 168 2.68 -3.84 -8.02
CA TRP A 168 3.71 -2.99 -7.47
C TRP A 168 3.64 -1.62 -8.12
N ILE A 169 3.51 -0.59 -7.33
CA ILE A 169 3.53 0.81 -7.80
C ILE A 169 4.81 1.46 -7.29
N ARG A 170 5.56 2.02 -8.24
CA ARG A 170 6.81 2.74 -7.97
C ARG A 170 6.87 4.02 -8.78
N VAL A 171 7.42 5.06 -8.21
CA VAL A 171 7.55 6.37 -8.85
C VAL A 171 9.01 6.73 -8.98
N TYR A 172 9.40 7.07 -10.21
CA TYR A 172 10.76 7.43 -10.56
C TYR A 172 10.81 8.86 -11.11
N GLU A 173 11.84 9.58 -10.76
CA GLU A 173 12.25 10.84 -11.37
C GLU A 173 13.19 10.56 -12.53
N ILE A 174 12.99 11.25 -13.64
CA ILE A 174 13.91 11.22 -14.78
C ILE A 174 14.99 12.25 -14.51
N ARG A 175 16.24 11.81 -14.40
CA ARG A 175 17.40 12.69 -14.27
C ARG A 175 18.27 12.57 -15.50
N GLU A 176 18.66 13.69 -16.05
CA GLU A 176 19.72 13.72 -17.03
C GLU A 176 21.04 13.46 -16.32
N SER A 177 21.88 12.58 -16.87
CA SER A 177 23.20 12.30 -16.32
C SER A 177 24.02 13.60 -16.41
N GLU A 178 24.22 14.25 -15.28
CA GLU A 178 25.12 15.40 -15.17
C GLU A 178 26.55 14.93 -15.37
N GLY A 179 26.95 14.73 -16.61
CA GLY A 179 28.33 14.44 -17.00
C GLY A 179 29.28 15.62 -16.89
N GLY A 180 29.04 16.48 -15.94
CA GLY A 180 29.81 17.70 -15.76
C GLY A 180 29.96 18.08 -14.30
N GLY A 181 30.67 17.26 -13.51
CA GLY A 181 31.17 17.77 -12.23
C GLY A 181 32.03 19.01 -12.50
N LYS A 182 31.63 20.18 -11.99
CA LYS A 182 32.47 21.37 -11.91
C LYS A 182 33.69 20.99 -11.06
N LYS A 183 34.77 20.52 -11.67
CA LYS A 183 36.08 20.56 -11.05
C LYS A 183 36.57 21.99 -11.22
N LYS A 184 36.66 22.75 -10.15
CA LYS A 184 37.51 23.93 -10.10
C LYS A 184 38.93 23.43 -10.33
N SER A 185 39.48 23.65 -11.51
CA SER A 185 40.89 23.63 -11.73
C SER A 185 41.50 24.81 -11.00
N GLU A 186 42.68 24.67 -10.42
CA GLU A 186 43.39 25.71 -9.67
C GLU A 186 43.68 26.99 -10.51
N ASP A 187 43.47 26.93 -11.82
CA ASP A 187 43.70 28.03 -12.77
C ASP A 187 42.47 28.86 -13.14
N GLY A 188 41.30 28.67 -12.47
CA GLY A 188 40.17 29.59 -12.61
C GLY A 188 39.34 29.47 -13.91
N GLU A 189 39.68 28.63 -14.85
CA GLU A 189 38.87 28.38 -16.05
C GLU A 189 37.78 27.31 -15.79
N GLU A 190 36.53 27.73 -15.88
CA GLU A 190 35.38 26.78 -15.82
C GLU A 190 35.24 26.00 -17.14
N THR A 191 35.95 24.90 -17.26
CA THR A 191 35.72 23.96 -18.36
C THR A 191 34.50 23.12 -18.07
N VAL A 192 33.40 23.46 -18.73
CA VAL A 192 32.17 22.66 -18.74
C VAL A 192 32.48 21.37 -19.50
N LYS A 193 32.60 20.23 -18.80
CA LYS A 193 32.72 18.94 -19.47
C LYS A 193 31.45 18.66 -20.26
N PRO A 194 31.59 18.22 -21.53
CA PRO A 194 30.41 17.86 -22.33
C PRO A 194 29.63 16.74 -21.61
N VAL A 195 28.31 16.90 -21.57
CA VAL A 195 27.36 15.88 -21.06
C VAL A 195 27.63 14.59 -21.83
N PRO A 196 27.81 13.44 -21.15
CA PRO A 196 28.00 12.16 -21.83
C PRO A 196 26.79 11.92 -22.72
N LYS A 197 27.03 11.81 -24.02
CA LYS A 197 26.02 11.50 -25.01
C LYS A 197 25.95 9.98 -25.12
N GLY A 198 24.74 9.43 -25.02
CA GLY A 198 24.49 8.04 -25.35
C GLY A 198 24.87 7.73 -26.82
N LYS A 199 24.82 6.47 -27.20
CA LYS A 199 25.18 6.01 -28.56
C LYS A 199 24.44 6.76 -29.69
N ASP A 200 23.27 7.32 -29.40
CA ASP A 200 22.42 8.05 -30.35
C ASP A 200 22.57 9.59 -30.27
N GLY A 201 23.58 10.10 -29.59
CA GLY A 201 23.80 11.54 -29.42
C GLY A 201 22.84 12.25 -28.48
N LEU A 202 21.94 11.52 -27.85
CA LEU A 202 21.01 12.01 -26.82
C LEU A 202 21.68 11.99 -25.44
N PRO A 203 21.25 12.86 -24.49
CA PRO A 203 21.74 12.83 -23.13
C PRO A 203 21.41 11.47 -22.49
N GLU A 204 22.34 10.94 -21.71
CA GLU A 204 22.13 9.72 -20.94
C GLU A 204 21.14 10.01 -19.79
N LEU A 205 20.04 9.26 -19.74
CA LEU A 205 19.00 9.41 -18.74
C LEU A 205 19.15 8.36 -17.65
N SER A 206 19.02 8.79 -16.40
CA SER A 206 18.95 7.91 -15.24
C SER A 206 17.59 8.01 -14.58
N LEU A 207 17.11 6.89 -14.04
CA LEU A 207 15.88 6.82 -13.27
C LEU A 207 16.21 6.66 -11.79
N VAL A 208 15.73 7.61 -10.98
CA VAL A 208 15.92 7.57 -9.52
C VAL A 208 14.57 7.37 -8.85
N GLU A 209 14.44 6.35 -8.00
CA GLU A 209 13.19 6.11 -7.27
C GLU A 209 12.98 7.20 -6.21
N VAL A 210 11.88 7.92 -6.34
CA VAL A 210 11.49 9.01 -5.45
C VAL A 210 10.38 8.57 -4.50
N GLY A 211 9.53 7.66 -4.93
CA GLY A 211 8.37 7.17 -4.18
C GLY A 211 7.13 8.04 -4.32
N PRO A 212 6.07 7.74 -3.60
CA PRO A 212 5.92 6.58 -2.72
C PRO A 212 5.95 5.24 -3.48
N ARG A 213 6.32 4.18 -2.80
CA ARG A 213 6.17 2.83 -3.33
C ARG A 213 5.25 2.00 -2.44
N PHE A 214 4.40 1.22 -3.04
CA PHE A 214 3.48 0.34 -2.33
C PHE A 214 3.02 -0.80 -3.21
N VAL A 215 2.54 -1.86 -2.55
CA VAL A 215 2.07 -3.08 -3.21
C VAL A 215 0.58 -3.21 -2.97
N LEU A 216 -0.17 -3.45 -4.03
CA LEU A 216 -1.61 -3.67 -4.01
C LEU A 216 -1.91 -5.14 -4.24
N THR A 217 -2.60 -5.78 -3.30
CA THR A 217 -3.17 -7.11 -3.50
C THR A 217 -4.65 -6.95 -3.79
N PRO A 218 -5.14 -7.32 -4.99
CA PRO A 218 -6.56 -7.25 -5.31
C PRO A 218 -7.36 -8.19 -4.41
N ILE A 219 -8.49 -7.72 -3.92
CA ILE A 219 -9.39 -8.49 -3.05
C ILE A 219 -10.69 -8.79 -3.79
N VAL A 220 -11.40 -7.73 -4.20
CA VAL A 220 -12.72 -7.84 -4.83
C VAL A 220 -12.93 -6.70 -5.81
N ILE A 221 -13.68 -6.98 -6.86
CA ILE A 221 -14.18 -5.99 -7.82
C ILE A 221 -15.70 -6.02 -7.76
N LEU A 222 -16.30 -4.85 -7.55
CA LEU A 222 -17.75 -4.64 -7.52
C LEU A 222 -18.16 -3.91 -8.79
N GLU A 223 -19.35 -4.20 -9.28
CA GLU A 223 -19.90 -3.55 -10.46
C GLU A 223 -20.22 -2.08 -10.21
N GLY A 224 -20.84 -1.76 -9.09
CA GLY A 224 -21.26 -0.42 -8.75
C GLY A 224 -20.22 0.38 -7.97
N SER A 225 -20.53 1.67 -7.74
CA SER A 225 -19.72 2.54 -6.89
C SER A 225 -19.95 2.23 -5.42
N PHE A 226 -18.95 1.58 -4.80
CA PHE A 226 -18.95 1.06 -3.43
C PHE A 226 -20.09 0.07 -3.10
N GLY A 227 -20.66 -0.57 -4.10
CA GLY A 227 -21.76 -1.52 -3.94
C GLY A 227 -22.02 -2.31 -5.21
N GLY A 228 -23.13 -3.04 -5.25
CA GLY A 228 -23.50 -3.89 -6.38
C GLY A 228 -22.93 -5.31 -6.30
N PRO A 229 -23.21 -6.13 -7.32
CA PRO A 229 -22.73 -7.49 -7.39
C PRO A 229 -21.22 -7.58 -7.51
N VAL A 230 -20.66 -8.71 -7.08
CA VAL A 230 -19.22 -9.01 -7.18
C VAL A 230 -18.94 -9.53 -8.58
N ILE A 231 -18.06 -8.83 -9.30
CA ILE A 231 -17.56 -9.26 -10.62
C ILE A 231 -16.39 -10.23 -10.47
N TYR A 232 -15.50 -9.92 -9.54
CA TYR A 232 -14.28 -10.70 -9.29
C TYR A 232 -13.97 -10.76 -7.81
N GLU A 233 -13.58 -11.93 -7.32
CA GLU A 233 -13.08 -12.13 -5.98
C GLU A 233 -11.80 -12.96 -6.02
N ASN A 234 -10.78 -12.48 -5.33
CA ASN A 234 -9.50 -13.19 -5.25
C ASN A 234 -9.58 -14.30 -4.20
N LYS A 235 -9.64 -15.54 -4.65
CA LYS A 235 -9.72 -16.74 -3.81
C LYS A 235 -8.45 -17.01 -2.99
N GLU A 236 -7.31 -16.52 -3.46
CA GLU A 236 -6.02 -16.71 -2.79
C GLU A 236 -5.77 -15.65 -1.70
N TYR A 237 -6.63 -14.64 -1.61
CA TYR A 237 -6.46 -13.58 -0.63
C TYR A 237 -6.83 -14.05 0.77
N VAL A 238 -5.83 -14.06 1.65
CA VAL A 238 -6.03 -14.31 3.09
C VAL A 238 -6.04 -12.98 3.82
N SER A 239 -7.13 -12.68 4.53
CA SER A 239 -7.24 -11.43 5.27
C SER A 239 -6.30 -11.41 6.48
N PRO A 240 -5.71 -10.23 6.84
CA PRO A 240 -4.88 -10.12 8.03
C PRO A 240 -5.59 -10.53 9.33
N ASN A 241 -6.91 -10.38 9.38
CA ASN A 241 -7.70 -10.86 10.52
C ASN A 241 -7.70 -12.37 10.64
N GLN A 242 -7.79 -13.08 9.52
CA GLN A 242 -7.73 -14.54 9.50
C GLN A 242 -6.36 -15.03 9.94
N VAL A 243 -5.28 -14.45 9.42
CA VAL A 243 -3.91 -14.78 9.85
C VAL A 243 -3.73 -14.58 11.36
N ARG A 244 -4.21 -13.45 11.90
CA ARG A 244 -4.16 -13.19 13.35
C ARG A 244 -5.01 -14.19 14.15
N HIS A 245 -6.14 -14.60 13.62
CA HIS A 245 -7.01 -15.60 14.22
C HIS A 245 -6.31 -16.96 14.29
N ASP A 246 -5.71 -17.42 13.19
CA ASP A 246 -5.00 -18.71 13.11
C ASP A 246 -3.78 -18.72 14.05
N ILE A 247 -3.06 -17.61 14.16
CA ILE A 247 -1.97 -17.45 15.13
C ILE A 247 -2.51 -17.57 16.57
N ARG A 248 -3.67 -17.00 16.89
CA ARG A 248 -4.28 -17.11 18.22
C ARG A 248 -4.70 -18.55 18.53
N ILE A 249 -5.33 -19.23 17.57
CA ILE A 249 -5.71 -20.64 17.72
C ILE A 249 -4.47 -21.50 17.94
N SER A 250 -3.41 -21.32 17.15
CA SER A 250 -2.18 -22.08 17.31
C SER A 250 -1.50 -21.85 18.66
N LYS A 251 -1.54 -20.61 19.18
CA LYS A 251 -1.05 -20.30 20.54
C LYS A 251 -1.92 -20.93 21.63
N ALA A 252 -3.26 -20.89 21.48
CA ALA A 252 -4.19 -21.51 22.40
C ALA A 252 -4.01 -23.05 22.41
N ALA A 253 -3.84 -23.68 21.26
CA ALA A 253 -3.57 -25.12 21.15
C ALA A 253 -2.27 -25.52 21.87
N ARG A 254 -1.21 -24.71 21.75
CA ARG A 254 0.04 -24.95 22.52
C ARG A 254 -0.17 -24.86 24.02
N HIS A 255 -0.98 -23.91 24.48
CA HIS A 255 -1.30 -23.77 25.91
C HIS A 255 -2.13 -24.96 26.40
N ALA A 256 -3.15 -25.38 25.66
CA ALA A 256 -3.94 -26.58 25.97
C ALA A 256 -3.05 -27.81 26.06
N LYS A 257 -2.19 -28.05 25.07
CA LYS A 257 -1.25 -29.18 25.09
C LYS A 257 -0.29 -29.17 26.30
N ARG A 258 0.19 -27.99 26.72
CA ARG A 258 1.02 -27.87 27.93
C ARG A 258 0.23 -28.21 29.19
N ARG A 259 -0.99 -27.74 29.29
CA ARG A 259 -1.89 -28.05 30.41
C ARG A 259 -2.16 -29.56 30.49
N ASP A 260 -2.48 -30.18 29.36
CA ASP A 260 -2.75 -31.61 29.29
C ASP A 260 -1.54 -32.44 29.72
N VAL A 261 -0.34 -32.08 29.26
CA VAL A 261 0.92 -32.69 29.73
C VAL A 261 1.15 -32.49 31.22
N GLN A 262 0.77 -31.35 31.78
CA GLN A 262 0.88 -31.12 33.24
C GLN A 262 -0.11 -31.99 34.02
N THR A 263 -1.37 -32.06 33.56
CA THR A 263 -2.38 -32.93 34.20
C THR A 263 -1.99 -34.41 34.14
N ASP A 264 -1.46 -34.86 33.00
CA ASP A 264 -0.95 -36.23 32.84
C ASP A 264 0.22 -36.53 33.77
N ARG A 265 1.15 -35.58 33.90
CA ARG A 265 2.27 -35.71 34.86
C ARG A 265 1.79 -35.76 36.30
N PHE A 266 0.80 -34.93 36.64
CA PHE A 266 0.20 -34.93 37.97
C PHE A 266 -0.50 -36.27 38.24
N ALA A 267 -1.33 -36.75 37.32
CA ALA A 267 -2.00 -38.01 37.42
C ALA A 267 -1.00 -39.22 37.60
N LYS A 268 0.07 -39.21 36.79
CA LYS A 268 1.14 -40.22 36.91
C LYS A 268 1.83 -40.16 38.28
N ARG A 269 2.12 -38.97 38.78
CA ARG A 269 2.71 -38.83 40.16
C ARG A 269 1.77 -39.32 41.24
N THR A 270 0.47 -39.03 41.11
CA THR A 270 -0.55 -39.52 42.07
C THR A 270 -0.65 -41.04 42.04
N ASN A 271 -0.70 -41.63 40.84
CA ASN A 271 -0.76 -43.10 40.64
C ASN A 271 0.49 -43.83 41.17
N LEU A 272 1.65 -43.18 41.14
CA LEU A 272 2.91 -43.68 41.68
C LEU A 272 3.07 -43.43 43.20
N GLY A 273 2.03 -42.88 43.88
CA GLY A 273 2.09 -42.57 45.31
C GLY A 273 3.00 -41.39 45.65
N LEU A 274 3.45 -40.62 44.65
CA LEU A 274 4.32 -39.45 44.80
C LEU A 274 3.51 -38.13 44.92
N GLY A 275 2.22 -38.22 45.22
CA GLY A 275 1.35 -37.07 45.45
C GLY A 275 1.72 -36.34 46.75
N GLU A 276 1.46 -35.01 46.78
CA GLU A 276 1.78 -34.12 47.93
C GLU A 276 1.02 -34.48 49.22
N GLY A 277 0.17 -35.52 49.24
CA GLY A 277 -0.68 -35.88 50.36
C GLY A 277 0.01 -36.53 51.55
N GLN A 278 1.32 -36.77 51.51
CA GLN A 278 2.07 -37.35 52.63
C GLN A 278 3.45 -36.71 52.84
N ARG A 279 3.55 -35.41 52.67
CA ARG A 279 4.67 -34.73 53.33
C ARG A 279 4.40 -34.78 54.85
N LYS A 280 5.17 -35.58 55.56
CA LYS A 280 5.25 -35.43 57.02
C LYS A 280 5.51 -33.93 57.26
N PRO A 281 4.76 -33.30 58.16
CA PRO A 281 4.97 -31.91 58.47
C PRO A 281 6.45 -31.70 58.80
N ASP A 282 7.12 -30.87 58.06
CA ASP A 282 8.52 -30.53 58.29
C ASP A 282 8.58 -29.72 59.60
N ALA A 283 9.45 -30.11 60.51
CA ALA A 283 9.61 -29.41 61.80
C ALA A 283 10.00 -27.92 61.62
N LEU A 284 10.40 -27.53 60.39
CA LEU A 284 10.73 -26.15 60.00
C LEU A 284 9.63 -25.47 59.16
N ASP A 285 8.41 -26.03 59.11
CA ASP A 285 7.31 -25.39 58.38
C ASP A 285 6.88 -24.11 59.14
N ASN A 286 6.91 -22.97 58.45
CA ASN A 286 6.54 -21.67 58.99
C ASN A 286 5.17 -21.65 59.70
N ARG A 287 4.24 -22.52 59.29
CA ARG A 287 2.92 -22.68 59.94
C ARG A 287 2.98 -23.38 61.29
N GLN A 288 4.04 -24.16 61.54
CA GLN A 288 4.26 -24.82 62.84
C GLN A 288 5.19 -24.00 63.76
N LEU A 289 6.05 -23.17 63.18
CA LEU A 289 6.97 -22.33 63.95
C LEU A 289 6.33 -21.04 64.46
N PHE A 290 5.25 -20.59 63.86
CA PHE A 290 4.56 -19.32 64.18
C PHE A 290 3.05 -19.51 64.49
N ALA A 291 2.60 -20.70 64.82
CA ALA A 291 1.24 -21.00 65.33
C ALA A 291 1.18 -20.77 66.86
#